data_339d7cb70205cfa1029af187e21bde21
#
_entry.id   339d7cb70205cfa1029af187e21bde21
#
_cell.length_a   1.000
_cell.length_b   1.000
_cell.length_c   1.000
_cell.angle_alpha   90.00
_cell.angle_beta   90.00
_cell.angle_gamma   90.00
#
_symmetry.space_group_name_H-M   'P 1'
#
loop_
_entity.id
_entity.type
_entity.pdbx_description
1 polymer ?
#
loop_
_entity_poly.entity_id
_entity_poly.type
_entity_poly.pdbx_seq_one_letter_code
_entity_poly.pdbx_strand_id
1 'polypeptide(L)'
;MQNPYKAIRPGNTGCDISKARQLTAGDLAQVTDPYSRVSLQLQAAFGLRREESLKFQPAWADRGDRLVLKDSWTKGGHAREIPIRHVEQRQVLDEAKRVAGRGSLIPADRSYIQQLCRFEYQCDKADIHRVHGHRHQYAQARYRELTGWPAPAAGGPRSRELTREQRSIDREARLTISRELGHEREQVTAVYCGR
;
A
#
# COMPACT_ATOMS: atom_id res chain seq x y z
N MET A 1 22.67 -38.87 20.11
CA MET A 1 22.02 -37.85 20.93
C MET A 1 21.08 -37.07 20.01
N GLN A 2 19.78 -37.29 20.16
CA GLN A 2 18.75 -36.62 19.33
C GLN A 2 18.47 -35.27 19.94
N ASN A 3 18.40 -34.22 19.10
CA ASN A 3 18.10 -32.85 19.49
C ASN A 3 16.59 -32.73 19.82
N PRO A 4 16.17 -32.43 21.07
CA PRO A 4 14.78 -32.43 21.51
C PRO A 4 13.99 -31.17 21.11
N TYR A 5 14.59 -30.20 20.38
CA TYR A 5 13.94 -28.93 20.00
C TYR A 5 13.53 -28.86 18.53
N LYS A 6 13.13 -29.96 17.91
CA LYS A 6 12.44 -29.90 16.63
C LYS A 6 10.99 -29.52 16.90
N ALA A 7 10.74 -28.23 17.12
CA ALA A 7 9.40 -27.69 17.22
C ALA A 7 8.60 -28.08 15.97
N ILE A 8 7.58 -28.89 16.15
CA ILE A 8 6.55 -29.19 15.16
C ILE A 8 5.94 -27.86 14.78
N ARG A 9 6.19 -27.40 13.55
CA ARG A 9 5.46 -26.26 13.01
C ARG A 9 3.99 -26.68 12.95
N PRO A 10 3.07 -25.96 13.61
CA PRO A 10 1.65 -26.26 13.49
C PRO A 10 1.29 -26.21 12.01
N GLY A 11 0.61 -27.25 11.54
CA GLY A 11 0.15 -27.36 10.16
C GLY A 11 -0.64 -26.11 9.82
N ASN A 12 -0.28 -25.50 8.69
CA ASN A 12 -0.91 -24.30 8.14
C ASN A 12 -2.36 -24.68 7.72
N THR A 13 -3.30 -24.69 8.66
CA THR A 13 -4.72 -24.66 8.39
C THR A 13 -5.03 -23.24 7.94
N GLY A 14 -4.81 -22.98 6.64
CA GLY A 14 -4.82 -21.68 6.03
C GLY A 14 -6.19 -21.00 6.07
N CYS A 15 -6.45 -20.29 7.14
CA CYS A 15 -7.30 -19.13 7.09
C CYS A 15 -6.37 -17.96 6.73
N ASP A 16 -6.45 -17.46 5.50
CA ASP A 16 -5.74 -16.26 5.05
C ASP A 16 -6.32 -15.06 5.81
N ILE A 17 -5.84 -14.84 7.05
CA ILE A 17 -6.25 -13.68 7.84
C ILE A 17 -5.74 -12.45 7.13
N SER A 18 -6.65 -11.60 6.68
CA SER A 18 -6.33 -10.35 6.01
C SER A 18 -5.40 -9.50 6.89
N LYS A 19 -4.26 -9.09 6.32
CA LYS A 19 -3.33 -8.12 6.93
C LYS A 19 -3.71 -6.68 6.61
N ALA A 20 -4.82 -6.48 5.92
CA ALA A 20 -5.33 -5.16 5.57
C ALA A 20 -5.60 -4.33 6.83
N ARG A 21 -5.26 -3.04 6.76
CA ARG A 21 -5.53 -2.05 7.80
C ARG A 21 -6.16 -0.84 7.14
N GLN A 22 -7.32 -0.47 7.62
CA GLN A 22 -7.97 0.76 7.20
C GLN A 22 -7.39 1.92 7.99
N LEU A 23 -7.10 3.02 7.31
CA LEU A 23 -6.71 4.29 7.93
C LEU A 23 -8.01 5.08 8.16
N THR A 24 -8.31 5.38 9.42
CA THR A 24 -9.53 6.11 9.78
C THR A 24 -9.27 7.60 9.94
N ALA A 25 -10.33 8.41 9.91
CA ALA A 25 -10.24 9.83 10.23
C ALA A 25 -9.76 10.06 11.68
N GLY A 26 -10.14 9.17 12.61
CA GLY A 26 -9.68 9.19 13.98
C GLY A 26 -8.17 8.98 14.11
N ASP A 27 -7.62 8.01 13.37
CA ASP A 27 -6.16 7.78 13.32
C ASP A 27 -5.43 9.02 12.81
N LEU A 28 -5.92 9.61 11.72
CA LEU A 28 -5.31 10.81 11.13
C LEU A 28 -5.39 12.03 12.03
N ALA A 29 -6.44 12.16 12.83
CA ALA A 29 -6.58 13.26 13.79
C ALA A 29 -5.52 13.24 14.90
N GLN A 30 -4.98 12.06 15.23
CA GLN A 30 -3.93 11.90 16.23
C GLN A 30 -2.53 12.21 15.67
N VAL A 31 -2.36 12.21 14.35
CA VAL A 31 -1.07 12.52 13.68
C VAL A 31 -0.96 14.02 13.50
N THR A 32 -0.14 14.67 14.33
CA THR A 32 -0.01 16.13 14.37
C THR A 32 0.95 16.69 13.32
N ASP A 33 1.95 15.89 12.89
CA ASP A 33 2.91 16.30 11.85
C ASP A 33 2.27 16.16 10.47
N PRO A 34 2.11 17.27 9.70
CA PRO A 34 1.38 17.24 8.43
C PRO A 34 2.08 16.39 7.37
N TYR A 35 3.41 16.33 7.37
CA TYR A 35 4.18 15.50 6.43
C TYR A 35 3.95 14.00 6.69
N SER A 36 3.96 13.58 7.95
CA SER A 36 3.67 12.20 8.34
C SER A 36 2.23 11.82 8.03
N ARG A 37 1.28 12.71 8.29
CA ARG A 37 -0.14 12.49 8.00
C ARG A 37 -0.39 12.26 6.51
N VAL A 38 0.15 13.11 5.65
CA VAL A 38 0.02 12.97 4.20
C VAL A 38 0.74 11.71 3.69
N SER A 39 1.89 11.36 4.25
CA SER A 39 2.56 10.08 3.92
C SER A 39 1.68 8.87 4.20
N LEU A 40 0.95 8.85 5.34
CA LEU A 40 -0.01 7.79 5.65
C LEU A 40 -1.19 7.78 4.66
N GLN A 41 -1.74 8.94 4.33
CA GLN A 41 -2.82 9.05 3.35
C GLN A 41 -2.40 8.53 1.96
N LEU A 42 -1.18 8.84 1.50
CA LEU A 42 -0.64 8.32 0.24
C LEU A 42 -0.46 6.80 0.26
N GLN A 43 -0.02 6.23 1.40
CA GLN A 43 0.09 4.78 1.55
C GLN A 43 -1.29 4.11 1.45
N ALA A 44 -2.33 4.70 2.06
CA ALA A 44 -3.69 4.19 2.01
C ALA A 44 -4.34 4.36 0.63
N ALA A 45 -4.22 5.55 0.02
CA ALA A 45 -4.90 5.90 -1.23
C ALA A 45 -4.27 5.26 -2.49
N PHE A 46 -2.95 5.01 -2.48
CA PHE A 46 -2.20 4.53 -3.65
C PHE A 46 -1.38 3.26 -3.39
N GLY A 47 -1.47 2.69 -2.19
CA GLY A 47 -0.70 1.53 -1.83
C GLY A 47 0.82 1.76 -1.81
N LEU A 48 1.29 2.99 -1.59
CA LEU A 48 2.72 3.30 -1.57
C LEU A 48 3.43 2.59 -0.41
N ARG A 49 4.70 2.26 -0.62
CA ARG A 49 5.56 1.86 0.48
C ARG A 49 5.91 3.08 1.34
N ARG A 50 6.22 2.88 2.61
CA ARG A 50 6.62 3.94 3.53
C ARG A 50 7.73 4.84 2.94
N GLU A 51 8.78 4.25 2.42
CA GLU A 51 9.88 4.99 1.82
C GLU A 51 9.44 5.81 0.60
N GLU A 52 8.62 5.22 -0.27
CA GLU A 52 8.06 5.89 -1.44
C GLU A 52 7.21 7.10 -1.04
N SER A 53 6.37 6.96 -0.01
CA SER A 53 5.53 8.04 0.48
C SER A 53 6.32 9.18 1.14
N LEU A 54 7.42 8.88 1.84
CA LEU A 54 8.27 9.91 2.43
C LEU A 54 9.08 10.68 1.38
N LYS A 55 9.62 9.98 0.38
CA LYS A 55 10.39 10.60 -0.72
C LYS A 55 9.51 11.28 -1.77
N PHE A 56 8.20 11.18 -1.65
CA PHE A 56 7.23 11.64 -2.64
C PHE A 56 7.33 13.14 -2.89
N GLN A 57 7.41 13.53 -4.17
CA GLN A 57 7.40 14.92 -4.65
C GLN A 57 6.11 15.16 -5.41
N PRO A 58 5.07 15.70 -4.79
CA PRO A 58 3.73 15.75 -5.38
C PRO A 58 3.66 16.57 -6.66
N ALA A 59 4.37 17.70 -6.73
CA ALA A 59 4.40 18.55 -7.92
C ALA A 59 5.01 17.85 -9.15
N TRP A 60 5.94 16.91 -8.93
CA TRP A 60 6.53 16.12 -10.01
C TRP A 60 5.70 14.87 -10.32
N ALA A 61 5.17 14.21 -9.31
CA ALA A 61 4.53 12.90 -9.43
C ALA A 61 3.13 12.95 -10.04
N ASP A 62 2.39 14.02 -9.82
CA ASP A 62 1.03 14.19 -10.32
C ASP A 62 1.01 14.55 -11.80
N ARG A 63 0.44 13.68 -12.64
CA ARG A 63 0.28 13.84 -14.10
C ARG A 63 -1.16 14.05 -14.51
N GLY A 64 -2.05 14.44 -13.61
CA GLY A 64 -3.45 14.69 -13.87
C GLY A 64 -4.30 13.43 -13.70
N ASP A 65 -4.23 12.49 -14.61
CA ASP A 65 -4.97 11.23 -14.60
C ASP A 65 -4.27 10.08 -13.86
N ARG A 66 -2.97 10.25 -13.57
CA ARG A 66 -2.13 9.25 -12.94
C ARG A 66 -1.06 9.84 -12.05
N LEU A 67 -0.61 9.06 -11.13
CA LEU A 67 0.55 9.30 -10.28
C LEU A 67 1.74 8.53 -10.83
N VAL A 68 2.90 9.19 -10.98
CA VAL A 68 4.15 8.57 -11.43
C VAL A 68 5.14 8.52 -10.28
N LEU A 69 5.77 7.37 -10.08
CA LEU A 69 6.84 7.20 -9.10
C LEU A 69 8.18 7.05 -9.81
N LYS A 70 9.19 7.83 -9.37
CA LYS A 70 10.56 7.70 -9.85
C LYS A 70 11.16 6.37 -9.41
N ASP A 71 12.05 5.85 -10.23
CA ASP A 71 12.89 4.68 -9.92
C ASP A 71 13.65 4.83 -8.59
N SER A 72 14.27 6.01 -8.37
CA SER A 72 15.03 6.34 -7.17
C SER A 72 14.21 6.35 -5.87
N TRP A 73 12.88 6.34 -5.94
CA TRP A 73 12.00 6.25 -4.76
C TRP A 73 11.60 4.82 -4.45
N THR A 74 11.69 3.93 -5.45
CA THR A 74 11.14 2.57 -5.36
C THR A 74 12.21 1.56 -4.96
N LYS A 75 11.80 0.57 -4.17
CA LYS A 75 12.66 -0.58 -3.88
C LYS A 75 12.81 -1.40 -5.16
N GLY A 76 14.03 -1.51 -5.67
CA GLY A 76 14.32 -2.24 -6.91
C GLY A 76 14.51 -1.33 -8.13
N GLY A 77 14.39 0.00 -7.99
CA GLY A 77 14.75 0.94 -9.06
C GLY A 77 13.82 0.93 -10.27
N HIS A 78 12.55 0.55 -10.11
CA HIS A 78 11.57 0.54 -11.22
C HIS A 78 10.56 1.67 -11.04
N ALA A 79 10.55 2.58 -12.00
CA ALA A 79 9.48 3.59 -12.12
C ALA A 79 8.14 2.90 -12.38
N ARG A 80 7.06 3.50 -11.90
CA ARG A 80 5.71 2.98 -12.17
C ARG A 80 4.66 4.06 -12.14
N GLU A 81 3.54 3.73 -12.74
CA GLU A 81 2.37 4.60 -12.80
C GLU A 81 1.20 3.96 -12.05
N ILE A 82 0.41 4.79 -11.37
CA ILE A 82 -0.79 4.38 -10.65
C ILE A 82 -1.92 5.31 -11.10
N PRO A 83 -3.01 4.81 -11.69
CA PRO A 83 -4.11 5.65 -12.14
C PRO A 83 -4.83 6.31 -10.95
N ILE A 84 -5.25 7.55 -11.15
CA ILE A 84 -6.11 8.28 -10.22
C ILE A 84 -7.55 8.00 -10.64
N ARG A 85 -8.30 7.30 -9.79
CA ARG A 85 -9.63 6.77 -10.11
C ARG A 85 -10.75 7.39 -9.28
N HIS A 86 -10.40 7.92 -8.12
CA HIS A 86 -11.36 8.40 -7.13
C HIS A 86 -11.05 9.83 -6.71
N VAL A 87 -12.09 10.56 -6.34
CA VAL A 87 -11.98 11.95 -5.87
C VAL A 87 -11.12 12.02 -4.58
N GLU A 88 -11.19 11.03 -3.73
CA GLU A 88 -10.41 10.94 -2.50
C GLU A 88 -8.91 10.85 -2.80
N GLN A 89 -8.51 10.13 -3.84
CA GLN A 89 -7.12 10.08 -4.29
C GLN A 89 -6.64 11.46 -4.76
N ARG A 90 -7.49 12.20 -5.46
CA ARG A 90 -7.21 13.58 -5.90
C ARG A 90 -7.04 14.50 -4.70
N GLN A 91 -7.94 14.43 -3.72
CA GLN A 91 -7.86 15.23 -2.50
C GLN A 91 -6.54 14.98 -1.73
N VAL A 92 -6.11 13.72 -1.64
CA VAL A 92 -4.82 13.38 -1.01
C VAL A 92 -3.64 13.98 -1.76
N LEU A 93 -3.65 14.00 -3.09
CA LEU A 93 -2.59 14.62 -3.90
C LEU A 93 -2.58 16.15 -3.77
N ASP A 94 -3.74 16.77 -3.72
CA ASP A 94 -3.85 18.22 -3.55
C ASP A 94 -3.35 18.64 -2.15
N GLU A 95 -3.68 17.87 -1.13
CA GLU A 95 -3.13 18.06 0.22
C GLU A 95 -1.61 17.83 0.25
N ALA A 96 -1.11 16.81 -0.45
CA ALA A 96 0.32 16.56 -0.57
C ALA A 96 1.05 17.76 -1.22
N LYS A 97 0.49 18.34 -2.27
CA LYS A 97 1.02 19.56 -2.90
C LYS A 97 1.02 20.75 -1.94
N ARG A 98 -0.06 20.90 -1.18
CA ARG A 98 -0.17 21.99 -0.20
C ARG A 98 0.89 21.90 0.89
N VAL A 99 1.17 20.67 1.38
CA VAL A 99 2.14 20.43 2.45
C VAL A 99 3.59 20.51 1.96
N ALA A 100 3.90 19.86 0.83
CA ALA A 100 5.26 19.75 0.31
C ALA A 100 5.66 20.92 -0.60
N GLY A 101 4.71 21.68 -1.14
CA GLY A 101 4.98 22.73 -2.13
C GLY A 101 5.71 22.17 -3.35
N ARG A 102 6.88 22.72 -3.65
CA ARG A 102 7.78 22.24 -4.72
C ARG A 102 8.72 21.11 -4.28
N GLY A 103 8.78 20.85 -2.97
CA GLY A 103 9.68 19.86 -2.35
C GLY A 103 9.08 18.43 -2.32
N SER A 104 9.63 17.65 -1.41
CA SER A 104 9.17 16.30 -1.09
C SER A 104 8.46 16.29 0.28
N LEU A 105 7.92 15.12 0.64
CA LEU A 105 7.41 14.90 1.99
C LEU A 105 8.53 14.66 3.04
N ILE A 106 9.79 14.99 2.66
CA ILE A 106 10.88 15.25 3.58
C ILE A 106 11.06 16.77 3.60
N PRO A 107 10.73 17.47 4.70
CA PRO A 107 10.94 18.92 4.81
C PRO A 107 12.40 19.31 4.55
N ALA A 108 12.62 20.53 4.06
CA ALA A 108 13.96 20.99 3.71
C ALA A 108 14.95 21.06 4.90
N ASP A 109 14.41 21.18 6.11
CA ASP A 109 15.16 21.21 7.37
C ASP A 109 15.47 19.83 7.95
N ARG A 110 15.08 18.74 7.26
CA ARG A 110 15.26 17.36 7.73
C ARG A 110 15.94 16.48 6.70
N SER A 111 16.77 15.58 7.18
CA SER A 111 17.23 14.42 6.39
C SER A 111 16.13 13.36 6.30
N TYR A 112 16.30 12.40 5.38
CA TYR A 112 15.41 11.24 5.28
C TYR A 112 15.28 10.47 6.61
N ILE A 113 16.40 10.27 7.31
CA ILE A 113 16.39 9.53 8.59
C ILE A 113 15.62 10.30 9.66
N GLN A 114 15.81 11.61 9.75
CA GLN A 114 15.08 12.45 10.71
C GLN A 114 13.56 12.43 10.43
N GLN A 115 13.16 12.50 9.16
CA GLN A 115 11.76 12.43 8.79
C GLN A 115 11.18 11.02 9.01
N LEU A 116 11.95 9.97 8.78
CA LEU A 116 11.56 8.60 9.09
C LEU A 116 11.32 8.40 10.59
N CYS A 117 12.25 8.83 11.43
CA CYS A 117 12.08 8.79 12.90
C CYS A 117 10.85 9.61 13.34
N ARG A 118 10.65 10.78 12.73
CA ARG A 118 9.46 11.61 13.01
C ARG A 118 8.18 10.89 12.63
N PHE A 119 8.14 10.26 11.46
CA PHE A 119 6.99 9.47 11.00
C PHE A 119 6.69 8.30 11.95
N GLU A 120 7.71 7.54 12.34
CA GLU A 120 7.57 6.42 13.28
C GLU A 120 7.05 6.89 14.64
N TYR A 121 7.63 7.96 15.19
CA TYR A 121 7.14 8.57 16.44
C TYR A 121 5.67 9.00 16.34
N GLN A 122 5.25 9.58 15.23
CA GLN A 122 3.85 10.02 15.04
C GLN A 122 2.91 8.82 14.93
N CYS A 123 3.34 7.74 14.25
CA CYS A 123 2.56 6.51 14.17
C CYS A 123 2.40 5.86 15.55
N ASP A 124 3.49 5.74 16.31
CA ASP A 124 3.45 5.15 17.66
C ASP A 124 2.57 5.96 18.60
N LYS A 125 2.69 7.29 18.58
CA LYS A 125 1.85 8.19 19.37
C LYS A 125 0.36 8.07 19.04
N ALA A 126 0.03 7.79 17.78
CA ALA A 126 -1.34 7.64 17.29
C ALA A 126 -1.84 6.18 17.35
N ASP A 127 -1.08 5.25 17.94
CA ASP A 127 -1.38 3.80 17.97
C ASP A 127 -1.56 3.18 16.57
N ILE A 128 -0.92 3.76 15.56
CA ILE A 128 -0.96 3.30 14.17
C ILE A 128 0.17 2.29 13.94
N HIS A 129 -0.16 1.02 14.09
CA HIS A 129 0.80 -0.06 13.90
C HIS A 129 0.60 -0.77 12.56
N ARG A 130 1.67 -1.44 12.08
CA ARG A 130 1.65 -2.25 10.86
C ARG A 130 1.20 -1.46 9.63
N VAL A 131 1.74 -0.26 9.43
CA VAL A 131 1.41 0.66 8.32
C VAL A 131 1.43 -0.01 6.94
N HIS A 132 2.22 -1.09 6.75
CA HIS A 132 2.19 -1.89 5.52
C HIS A 132 0.81 -2.52 5.25
N GLY A 133 -0.06 -2.62 6.26
CA GLY A 133 -1.43 -3.06 6.13
C GLY A 133 -2.29 -2.15 5.22
N HIS A 134 -1.96 -0.86 5.11
CA HIS A 134 -2.64 0.04 4.18
C HIS A 134 -2.44 -0.38 2.72
N ARG A 135 -1.27 -0.91 2.39
CA ARG A 135 -0.99 -1.44 1.06
C ARG A 135 -1.76 -2.75 0.78
N HIS A 136 -1.99 -3.58 1.81
CA HIS A 136 -2.90 -4.74 1.70
C HIS A 136 -4.34 -4.27 1.46
N GLN A 137 -4.78 -3.25 2.20
CA GLN A 137 -6.12 -2.65 2.04
C GLN A 137 -6.31 -2.11 0.61
N TYR A 138 -5.35 -1.33 0.10
CA TYR A 138 -5.37 -0.84 -1.28
C TYR A 138 -5.48 -1.99 -2.29
N ALA A 139 -4.65 -3.02 -2.17
CA ALA A 139 -4.66 -4.15 -3.09
C ALA A 139 -5.99 -4.91 -3.09
N GLN A 140 -6.59 -5.14 -1.92
CA GLN A 140 -7.86 -5.84 -1.77
C GLN A 140 -9.05 -4.99 -2.28
N ALA A 141 -9.05 -3.68 -2.02
CA ALA A 141 -10.04 -2.76 -2.57
C ALA A 141 -9.95 -2.70 -4.11
N ARG A 142 -8.74 -2.58 -4.64
CA ARG A 142 -8.48 -2.58 -6.07
C ARG A 142 -8.88 -3.89 -6.75
N TYR A 143 -8.62 -5.01 -6.09
CA TYR A 143 -9.06 -6.32 -6.58
C TYR A 143 -10.58 -6.37 -6.72
N ARG A 144 -11.31 -5.90 -5.71
CA ARG A 144 -12.77 -5.86 -5.74
C ARG A 144 -13.31 -4.95 -6.86
N GLU A 145 -12.66 -3.80 -7.09
CA GLU A 145 -13.03 -2.90 -8.20
C GLU A 145 -12.89 -3.60 -9.57
N LEU A 146 -11.79 -4.34 -9.76
CA LEU A 146 -11.47 -4.97 -11.03
C LEU A 146 -12.28 -6.25 -11.31
N THR A 147 -12.63 -6.98 -10.26
CA THR A 147 -13.28 -8.31 -10.39
C THR A 147 -14.78 -8.25 -10.11
N GLY A 148 -15.25 -7.31 -9.30
CA GLY A 148 -16.63 -7.26 -8.80
C GLY A 148 -16.87 -8.09 -7.53
N TRP A 149 -15.88 -8.86 -7.04
CA TRP A 149 -15.99 -9.66 -5.82
C TRP A 149 -14.80 -9.45 -4.88
N PRO A 150 -14.93 -9.78 -3.57
CA PRO A 150 -13.84 -9.62 -2.60
C PRO A 150 -12.63 -10.50 -2.94
N ALA A 151 -11.43 -10.05 -2.54
CA ALA A 151 -10.23 -10.87 -2.61
C ALA A 151 -10.33 -12.08 -1.65
N PRO A 152 -9.68 -13.23 -1.93
CA PRO A 152 -9.67 -14.38 -1.03
C PRO A 152 -9.27 -14.04 0.42
N ALA A 153 -8.25 -13.18 0.61
CA ALA A 153 -7.85 -12.72 1.94
C ALA A 153 -8.93 -11.85 2.65
N ALA A 154 -9.89 -11.32 1.91
CA ALA A 154 -11.04 -10.55 2.41
C ALA A 154 -12.34 -11.37 2.43
N GLY A 155 -12.24 -12.71 2.40
CA GLY A 155 -13.38 -13.62 2.45
C GLY A 155 -14.04 -13.91 1.10
N GLY A 156 -13.42 -13.51 0.00
CA GLY A 156 -13.89 -13.82 -1.35
C GLY A 156 -13.54 -15.23 -1.81
N PRO A 157 -14.00 -15.62 -3.02
CA PRO A 157 -13.80 -16.97 -3.56
C PRO A 157 -12.30 -17.24 -3.80
N ARG A 158 -11.87 -18.45 -3.50
CA ARG A 158 -10.53 -18.94 -3.81
C ARG A 158 -10.43 -19.30 -5.30
N SER A 159 -9.21 -19.29 -5.85
CA SER A 159 -8.98 -19.58 -7.29
C SER A 159 -9.58 -20.88 -7.77
N ARG A 160 -9.70 -21.92 -6.90
CA ARG A 160 -10.33 -23.21 -7.21
C ARG A 160 -11.85 -23.14 -7.35
N GLU A 161 -12.48 -22.13 -6.75
CA GLU A 161 -13.94 -21.92 -6.71
C GLU A 161 -14.41 -21.04 -7.88
N LEU A 162 -13.48 -20.43 -8.62
CA LEU A 162 -13.78 -19.57 -9.77
C LEU A 162 -14.10 -20.38 -11.03
N THR A 163 -15.05 -19.89 -11.84
CA THR A 163 -15.28 -20.40 -13.19
C THR A 163 -14.08 -20.10 -14.10
N ARG A 164 -14.11 -20.62 -15.33
CA ARG A 164 -13.05 -20.35 -16.32
C ARG A 164 -12.95 -18.86 -16.65
N GLU A 165 -14.07 -18.21 -16.87
CA GLU A 165 -14.19 -16.77 -17.15
C GLU A 165 -13.69 -15.95 -15.96
N GLN A 166 -14.13 -16.28 -14.76
CA GLN A 166 -13.70 -15.60 -13.54
C GLN A 166 -12.19 -15.73 -13.29
N ARG A 167 -11.57 -16.87 -13.64
CA ARG A 167 -10.11 -17.03 -13.54
C ARG A 167 -9.35 -16.10 -14.47
N SER A 168 -9.89 -15.81 -15.66
CA SER A 168 -9.29 -14.82 -16.56
C SER A 168 -9.33 -13.44 -15.94
N ILE A 169 -10.46 -13.00 -15.40
CA ILE A 169 -10.64 -11.72 -14.72
C ILE A 169 -9.73 -11.63 -13.49
N ASP A 170 -9.67 -12.67 -12.64
CA ASP A 170 -8.78 -12.76 -11.48
C ASP A 170 -7.32 -12.54 -11.88
N ARG A 171 -6.87 -13.24 -12.94
CA ARG A 171 -5.49 -13.11 -13.43
C ARG A 171 -5.17 -11.69 -13.91
N GLU A 172 -6.04 -11.08 -14.69
CA GLU A 172 -5.86 -9.72 -15.20
C GLU A 172 -5.86 -8.69 -14.05
N ALA A 173 -6.76 -8.84 -13.08
CA ALA A 173 -6.81 -8.02 -11.89
C ALA A 173 -5.50 -8.10 -11.09
N ARG A 174 -4.99 -9.33 -10.87
CA ARG A 174 -3.72 -9.55 -10.16
C ARG A 174 -2.53 -8.94 -10.88
N LEU A 175 -2.47 -9.05 -12.22
CA LEU A 175 -1.42 -8.43 -13.02
C LEU A 175 -1.47 -6.90 -12.94
N THR A 176 -2.65 -6.31 -13.02
CA THR A 176 -2.85 -4.87 -12.88
C THR A 176 -2.38 -4.38 -11.52
N ILE A 177 -2.83 -5.02 -10.43
CA ILE A 177 -2.42 -4.68 -9.06
C ILE A 177 -0.90 -4.88 -8.89
N SER A 178 -0.35 -5.94 -9.45
CA SER A 178 1.09 -6.20 -9.40
C SER A 178 1.89 -5.04 -9.99
N ARG A 179 1.49 -4.52 -11.16
CA ARG A 179 2.13 -3.35 -11.80
C ARG A 179 1.96 -2.08 -10.97
N GLU A 180 0.74 -1.77 -10.50
CA GLU A 180 0.46 -0.62 -9.64
C GLU A 180 1.28 -0.65 -8.34
N LEU A 181 1.54 -1.85 -7.81
CA LEU A 181 2.37 -2.06 -6.62
C LEU A 181 3.88 -2.18 -6.92
N GLY A 182 4.31 -2.07 -8.19
CA GLY A 182 5.72 -2.15 -8.57
C GLY A 182 6.31 -3.55 -8.42
N HIS A 183 5.56 -4.53 -8.87
CA HIS A 183 5.98 -5.91 -9.03
C HIS A 183 5.73 -6.36 -10.47
N GLU A 184 6.57 -7.23 -11.00
CA GLU A 184 6.43 -7.74 -12.36
C GLU A 184 5.71 -9.09 -12.44
N ARG A 185 5.44 -9.72 -11.29
CA ARG A 185 4.92 -11.08 -11.20
C ARG A 185 3.58 -11.13 -10.48
N GLU A 186 2.61 -11.79 -11.10
CA GLU A 186 1.29 -12.03 -10.53
C GLU A 186 1.35 -12.69 -9.14
N GLN A 187 2.29 -13.65 -8.96
CA GLN A 187 2.39 -14.40 -7.71
C GLN A 187 2.62 -13.52 -6.48
N VAL A 188 3.24 -12.35 -6.63
CA VAL A 188 3.45 -11.41 -5.52
C VAL A 188 2.14 -10.85 -5.01
N THR A 189 1.13 -10.72 -5.88
CA THR A 189 -0.21 -10.23 -5.49
C THR A 189 -0.91 -11.18 -4.53
N ALA A 190 -0.57 -12.48 -4.53
CA ALA A 190 -1.09 -13.45 -3.58
C ALA A 190 -0.76 -13.09 -2.11
N VAL A 191 0.34 -12.38 -1.86
CA VAL A 191 0.71 -11.89 -0.52
C VAL A 191 -0.32 -10.89 0.01
N TYR A 192 -0.92 -10.11 -0.88
CA TYR A 192 -1.88 -9.05 -0.54
C TYR A 192 -3.33 -9.52 -0.60
N CYS A 193 -3.67 -10.28 -1.63
CA CYS A 193 -5.06 -10.68 -1.94
C CYS A 193 -5.41 -12.11 -1.49
N GLY A 194 -4.44 -12.92 -1.08
CA GLY A 194 -4.65 -14.34 -0.84
C GLY A 194 -4.74 -15.17 -2.15
N ARG A 195 -4.98 -16.47 -2.03
CA ARG A 195 -5.14 -17.43 -3.16
C ARG A 195 -6.46 -18.17 -3.10
#